data_7702c020f8f4fa5c23a15fd80cc30473
#
_entry.id   7702c020f8f4fa5c23a15fd80cc30473
#
_cell.length_a   1.000
_cell.length_b   1.000
_cell.length_c   1.000
_cell.angle_alpha   90.00
_cell.angle_beta   90.00
_cell.angle_gamma   90.00
#
_symmetry.space_group_name_H-M   'P 1'
#
loop_
_entity.id
_entity.type
_entity.pdbx_description
1 polymer ?
#
loop_
_entity_poly.entity_id
_entity_poly.type
_entity_poly.pdbx_seq_one_letter_code
_entity_poly.pdbx_strand_id
1 'polypeptide(L)'
;MTDKEIMEKKDEILSLISRLEIFSDLAGLDSSKGADIEDNQNKIFLEKIFSFLSVKNFTGGEIILDKNDTGKSLFILVKGEVQMLRTTLEGSPFALSNLKAEENVCFGKAALLGEDFHGSSVKALNECTVLELRSQDFLSLCNEMPAQGAKVIYRIARRLAKALQESTKDSLTLYQALLDEVGMP
;
A
#
# COMPACT_ATOMS: atom_id res chain seq x y z
N MET A 1 -6.62 -4.72 -17.93
CA MET A 1 -6.24 -6.13 -17.64
C MET A 1 -7.45 -6.84 -17.08
N THR A 2 -7.66 -8.10 -17.43
CA THR A 2 -8.78 -8.95 -16.98
C THR A 2 -8.29 -9.96 -15.93
N ASP A 3 -9.21 -10.58 -15.18
CA ASP A 3 -8.86 -11.64 -14.22
C ASP A 3 -8.17 -12.83 -14.90
N LYS A 4 -8.54 -13.13 -16.16
CA LYS A 4 -7.89 -14.19 -16.95
C LYS A 4 -6.43 -13.84 -17.26
N GLU A 5 -6.15 -12.61 -17.66
CA GLU A 5 -4.78 -12.14 -17.95
C GLU A 5 -3.92 -12.12 -16.67
N ILE A 6 -4.50 -11.88 -15.50
CA ILE A 6 -3.79 -12.00 -14.21
C ILE A 6 -3.36 -13.44 -13.95
N MET A 7 -4.26 -14.39 -14.17
CA MET A 7 -3.93 -15.81 -13.95
C MET A 7 -2.81 -16.28 -14.88
N GLU A 8 -2.78 -15.79 -16.13
CA GLU A 8 -1.70 -16.07 -17.09
C GLU A 8 -0.36 -15.42 -16.65
N LYS A 9 -0.41 -14.32 -15.88
CA LYS A 9 0.75 -13.58 -15.37
C LYS A 9 1.03 -13.84 -13.88
N LYS A 10 0.59 -14.97 -13.34
CA LYS A 10 0.70 -15.30 -11.90
C LYS A 10 2.12 -15.07 -11.37
N ASP A 11 3.14 -15.59 -12.05
CA ASP A 11 4.53 -15.49 -11.58
C ASP A 11 5.06 -14.05 -11.59
N GLU A 12 4.68 -13.23 -12.58
CA GLU A 12 5.01 -11.81 -12.62
C GLU A 12 4.37 -11.06 -11.45
N ILE A 13 3.09 -11.35 -11.17
CA ILE A 13 2.34 -10.71 -10.08
C ILE A 13 2.87 -11.15 -8.71
N LEU A 14 3.18 -12.43 -8.52
CA LEU A 14 3.81 -12.92 -7.29
C LEU A 14 5.17 -12.26 -7.06
N SER A 15 5.98 -12.11 -8.12
CA SER A 15 7.24 -11.37 -8.06
C SER A 15 7.04 -9.89 -7.72
N LEU A 16 5.99 -9.25 -8.26
CA LEU A 16 5.63 -7.88 -7.89
C LEU A 16 5.25 -7.78 -6.40
N ILE A 17 4.35 -8.65 -5.93
CA ILE A 17 3.90 -8.66 -4.53
C ILE A 17 5.09 -8.84 -3.58
N SER A 18 5.99 -9.77 -3.86
CA SER A 18 7.15 -10.04 -3.02
C SER A 18 8.13 -8.85 -2.91
N ARG A 19 8.15 -7.97 -3.92
CA ARG A 19 8.98 -6.74 -3.93
C ARG A 19 8.32 -5.57 -3.20
N LEU A 20 7.02 -5.63 -2.89
CA LEU A 20 6.37 -4.60 -2.11
C LEU A 20 6.94 -4.57 -0.69
N GLU A 21 7.23 -3.37 -0.18
CA GLU A 21 7.83 -3.15 1.15
C GLU A 21 7.13 -3.95 2.25
N ILE A 22 5.80 -4.02 2.23
CA ILE A 22 5.01 -4.70 3.26
C ILE A 22 5.12 -6.22 3.22
N PHE A 23 5.49 -6.81 2.10
CA PHE A 23 5.65 -8.25 1.91
C PHE A 23 7.11 -8.69 1.80
N SER A 24 8.08 -7.77 1.88
CA SER A 24 9.49 -8.05 1.66
C SER A 24 10.10 -9.08 2.61
N ASP A 25 9.58 -9.23 3.83
CA ASP A 25 10.04 -10.25 4.79
C ASP A 25 9.54 -11.67 4.45
N LEU A 26 8.61 -11.78 3.50
CA LEU A 26 8.12 -13.06 2.98
C LEU A 26 8.85 -13.47 1.69
N ALA A 27 9.57 -12.56 1.07
CA ALA A 27 10.43 -12.84 -0.07
C ALA A 27 11.70 -13.53 0.47
N GLY A 28 11.78 -14.84 0.39
CA GLY A 28 13.01 -15.61 0.64
C GLY A 28 14.08 -15.14 -0.33
N LEU A 29 14.92 -14.18 0.07
CA LEU A 29 16.00 -13.62 -0.75
C LEU A 29 17.27 -14.47 -0.74
N ASP A 30 17.28 -15.62 -0.06
CA ASP A 30 18.47 -16.46 0.04
C ASP A 30 18.24 -17.85 -0.57
N SER A 31 18.43 -17.93 -1.88
CA SER A 31 18.45 -19.20 -2.64
C SER A 31 19.58 -20.15 -2.22
N SER A 32 20.42 -19.75 -1.26
CA SER A 32 21.59 -20.51 -0.78
C SER A 32 21.30 -21.39 0.46
N LYS A 33 20.17 -21.15 1.14
CA LYS A 33 19.68 -22.03 2.20
C LYS A 33 18.63 -22.95 1.60
N GLY A 34 18.86 -24.25 1.71
CA GLY A 34 17.91 -25.28 1.22
C GLY A 34 16.50 -24.95 1.70
N ALA A 35 15.48 -25.36 0.90
CA ALA A 35 14.07 -25.05 1.08
C ALA A 35 13.62 -25.27 2.54
N ASP A 36 13.75 -24.25 3.37
CA ASP A 36 13.30 -24.27 4.75
C ASP A 36 11.76 -24.29 4.77
N ILE A 37 11.20 -24.93 5.77
CA ILE A 37 9.74 -24.99 6.00
C ILE A 37 9.15 -23.57 6.01
N GLU A 38 9.89 -22.60 6.52
CA GLU A 38 9.50 -21.19 6.57
C GLU A 38 9.38 -20.56 5.18
N ASP A 39 10.31 -20.83 4.28
CA ASP A 39 10.25 -20.31 2.89
C ASP A 39 9.06 -20.89 2.13
N ASN A 40 8.73 -22.16 2.35
CA ASN A 40 7.54 -22.78 1.78
C ASN A 40 6.25 -22.13 2.32
N GLN A 41 6.18 -21.86 3.64
CA GLN A 41 5.02 -21.18 4.23
C GLN A 41 4.87 -19.73 3.74
N ASN A 42 5.96 -19.01 3.58
CA ASN A 42 5.96 -17.66 3.00
C ASN A 42 5.42 -17.69 1.57
N LYS A 43 5.85 -18.64 0.75
CA LYS A 43 5.36 -18.82 -0.62
C LYS A 43 3.86 -19.13 -0.64
N ILE A 44 3.38 -20.05 0.20
CA ILE A 44 1.97 -20.39 0.32
C ILE A 44 1.15 -19.14 0.71
N PHE A 45 1.65 -18.34 1.64
CA PHE A 45 0.99 -17.09 2.05
C PHE A 45 0.85 -16.12 0.87
N LEU A 46 1.91 -15.89 0.10
CA LEU A 46 1.89 -15.02 -1.08
C LEU A 46 0.95 -15.55 -2.19
N GLU A 47 0.89 -16.85 -2.39
CA GLU A 47 -0.05 -17.49 -3.32
C GLU A 47 -1.51 -17.31 -2.89
N LYS A 48 -1.78 -17.38 -1.58
CA LYS A 48 -3.12 -17.08 -1.03
C LYS A 48 -3.46 -15.60 -1.17
N ILE A 49 -2.52 -14.68 -0.90
CA ILE A 49 -2.71 -13.25 -1.21
C ILE A 49 -3.10 -13.08 -2.67
N PHE A 50 -2.34 -13.70 -3.60
CA PHE A 50 -2.65 -13.64 -5.02
C PHE A 50 -4.08 -14.08 -5.34
N SER A 51 -4.57 -15.16 -4.72
CA SER A 51 -5.93 -15.67 -4.95
C SER A 51 -7.06 -14.74 -4.49
N PHE A 52 -6.78 -13.79 -3.59
CA PHE A 52 -7.72 -12.78 -3.12
C PHE A 52 -7.70 -11.48 -3.92
N LEU A 53 -6.74 -11.32 -4.83
CA LEU A 53 -6.62 -10.10 -5.61
C LEU A 53 -7.74 -10.00 -6.65
N SER A 54 -8.34 -8.83 -6.76
CA SER A 54 -9.25 -8.48 -7.85
C SER A 54 -8.69 -7.35 -8.71
N VAL A 55 -8.91 -7.43 -10.03
CA VAL A 55 -8.47 -6.40 -10.98
C VAL A 55 -9.43 -5.23 -11.00
N LYS A 56 -8.88 -4.04 -10.96
CA LYS A 56 -9.62 -2.80 -11.23
C LYS A 56 -8.87 -2.00 -12.30
N ASN A 57 -9.60 -1.48 -13.27
CA ASN A 57 -9.07 -0.60 -14.30
C ASN A 57 -9.70 0.78 -14.17
N PHE A 58 -8.88 1.80 -14.34
CA PHE A 58 -9.28 3.20 -14.22
C PHE A 58 -8.76 3.98 -15.42
N THR A 59 -9.53 4.96 -15.88
CA THR A 59 -9.11 5.93 -16.89
C THR A 59 -8.48 7.16 -16.24
N GLY A 60 -7.73 7.92 -17.02
CA GLY A 60 -7.12 9.15 -16.52
C GLY A 60 -8.18 10.12 -15.98
N GLY A 61 -7.94 10.64 -14.78
CA GLY A 61 -8.85 11.52 -14.07
C GLY A 61 -9.74 10.86 -13.04
N GLU A 62 -9.93 9.53 -13.08
CA GLU A 62 -10.75 8.81 -12.10
C GLU A 62 -10.08 8.72 -10.73
N ILE A 63 -10.90 8.75 -9.68
CA ILE A 63 -10.44 8.53 -8.30
C ILE A 63 -10.42 7.02 -8.03
N ILE A 64 -9.24 6.51 -7.68
CA ILE A 64 -9.03 5.10 -7.32
C ILE A 64 -9.34 4.88 -5.84
N LEU A 65 -8.96 5.84 -5.00
CA LEU A 65 -9.17 5.83 -3.56
C LEU A 65 -9.56 7.23 -3.12
N ASP A 66 -10.72 7.38 -2.50
CA ASP A 66 -11.12 8.64 -1.88
C ASP A 66 -10.79 8.63 -0.38
N LYS A 67 -10.33 9.78 0.15
CA LYS A 67 -10.05 9.93 1.58
C LYS A 67 -11.27 9.71 2.48
N ASN A 68 -12.48 9.91 1.93
CA ASN A 68 -13.75 9.74 2.64
C ASN A 68 -14.35 8.33 2.39
N ASP A 69 -13.67 7.49 1.61
CA ASP A 69 -14.15 6.15 1.33
C ASP A 69 -14.00 5.27 2.58
N THR A 70 -15.04 4.52 2.89
CA THR A 70 -15.04 3.52 3.96
C THR A 70 -14.53 2.16 3.49
N GLY A 71 -14.11 2.07 2.23
CA GLY A 71 -13.52 0.87 1.64
C GLY A 71 -12.19 0.50 2.30
N LYS A 72 -12.14 -0.69 2.89
CA LYS A 72 -10.97 -1.22 3.58
C LYS A 72 -10.16 -2.10 2.64
N SER A 73 -9.38 -1.48 1.76
CA SER A 73 -8.58 -2.22 0.76
C SER A 73 -7.19 -1.64 0.57
N LEU A 74 -6.25 -2.54 0.28
CA LEU A 74 -4.95 -2.20 -0.28
C LEU A 74 -5.03 -2.26 -1.80
N PHE A 75 -4.42 -1.30 -2.47
CA PHE A 75 -4.29 -1.27 -3.92
C PHE A 75 -2.82 -1.37 -4.32
N ILE A 76 -2.52 -2.25 -5.26
CA ILE A 76 -1.19 -2.45 -5.85
C ILE A 76 -1.24 -1.93 -7.28
N LEU A 77 -0.42 -0.94 -7.61
CA LEU A 77 -0.36 -0.38 -8.95
C LEU A 77 0.46 -1.30 -9.87
N VAL A 78 -0.19 -1.85 -10.91
CA VAL A 78 0.43 -2.76 -11.90
C VAL A 78 0.79 -2.04 -13.18
N LYS A 79 -0.04 -1.06 -13.58
CA LYS A 79 0.16 -0.29 -14.81
C LYS A 79 -0.32 1.14 -14.59
N GLY A 80 0.38 2.09 -15.20
CA GLY A 80 -0.01 3.49 -15.22
C GLY A 80 0.67 4.34 -14.15
N GLU A 81 0.17 5.55 -14.00
CA GLU A 81 0.67 6.57 -13.08
C GLU A 81 -0.49 7.15 -12.27
N VAL A 82 -0.28 7.32 -10.98
CA VAL A 82 -1.28 7.87 -10.06
C VAL A 82 -0.73 9.09 -9.32
N GLN A 83 -1.61 9.99 -8.92
CA GLN A 83 -1.32 11.15 -8.11
C GLN A 83 -1.93 10.99 -6.73
N MET A 84 -1.12 11.14 -5.70
CA MET A 84 -1.59 11.25 -4.32
C MET A 84 -2.01 12.70 -4.03
N LEU A 85 -3.21 12.85 -3.50
CA LEU A 85 -3.81 14.15 -3.18
C LEU A 85 -4.11 14.23 -1.69
N ARG A 86 -3.81 15.38 -1.09
CA ARG A 86 -4.36 15.79 0.21
C ARG A 86 -5.29 16.98 0.05
N THR A 87 -6.08 17.22 1.06
CA THR A 87 -7.01 18.34 1.10
C THR A 87 -6.57 19.30 2.22
N THR A 88 -6.52 20.58 1.94
CA THR A 88 -6.31 21.64 2.93
C THR A 88 -7.49 21.70 3.91
N LEU A 89 -7.34 22.44 5.01
CA LEU A 89 -8.44 22.68 5.96
C LEU A 89 -9.63 23.39 5.30
N GLU A 90 -9.38 24.17 4.25
CA GLU A 90 -10.39 24.88 3.46
C GLU A 90 -11.06 23.98 2.40
N GLY A 91 -10.64 22.71 2.28
CA GLY A 91 -11.22 21.76 1.34
C GLY A 91 -10.56 21.74 -0.05
N SER A 92 -9.51 22.54 -0.30
CA SER A 92 -8.81 22.56 -1.60
C SER A 92 -7.85 21.37 -1.73
N PRO A 93 -7.93 20.58 -2.83
CA PRO A 93 -7.01 19.47 -3.05
C PRO A 93 -5.64 20.00 -3.50
N PHE A 94 -4.56 19.39 -3.03
CA PHE A 94 -3.21 19.61 -3.51
C PHE A 94 -2.45 18.30 -3.72
N ALA A 95 -1.59 18.27 -4.71
CA ALA A 95 -0.79 17.11 -5.06
C ALA A 95 0.39 16.94 -4.08
N LEU A 96 0.55 15.74 -3.52
CA LEU A 96 1.71 15.37 -2.71
C LEU A 96 2.83 14.79 -3.56
N SER A 97 2.50 13.82 -4.39
CA SER A 97 3.45 13.09 -5.23
C SER A 97 2.73 12.36 -6.35
N ASN A 98 3.45 12.12 -7.43
CA ASN A 98 3.07 11.17 -8.46
C ASN A 98 3.83 9.87 -8.22
N LEU A 99 3.18 8.74 -8.48
CA LEU A 99 3.72 7.40 -8.27
C LEU A 99 3.50 6.58 -9.55
N LYS A 100 4.52 5.83 -9.96
CA LYS A 100 4.50 5.01 -11.17
C LYS A 100 4.54 3.53 -10.83
N ALA A 101 3.96 2.71 -11.71
CA ALA A 101 3.90 1.26 -11.51
C ALA A 101 5.29 0.62 -11.38
N GLU A 102 6.30 1.14 -12.09
CA GLU A 102 7.69 0.66 -12.07
C GLU A 102 8.36 0.81 -10.69
N GLU A 103 7.82 1.67 -9.83
CA GLU A 103 8.32 1.91 -8.47
C GLU A 103 7.83 0.86 -7.45
N ASN A 104 7.10 -0.18 -7.88
CA ASN A 104 6.47 -1.19 -7.03
C ASN A 104 5.61 -0.55 -5.92
N VAL A 105 4.64 0.23 -6.32
CA VAL A 105 3.83 1.05 -5.42
C VAL A 105 2.58 0.32 -4.95
N CYS A 106 2.28 0.46 -3.66
CA CYS A 106 0.95 0.14 -3.11
C CYS A 106 0.47 1.26 -2.18
N PHE A 107 -0.83 1.48 -2.15
CA PHE A 107 -1.49 2.48 -1.30
C PHE A 107 -2.72 1.90 -0.59
N GLY A 108 -3.22 2.59 0.45
CA GLY A 108 -4.27 2.03 1.31
C GLY A 108 -3.74 1.07 2.40
N LYS A 109 -2.45 1.16 2.78
CA LYS A 109 -1.81 0.22 3.72
C LYS A 109 -2.48 0.19 5.10
N ALA A 110 -2.91 1.35 5.63
CA ALA A 110 -3.60 1.43 6.91
C ALA A 110 -4.97 0.74 6.85
N ALA A 111 -5.64 0.80 5.71
CA ALA A 111 -6.94 0.16 5.50
C ALA A 111 -6.88 -1.37 5.63
N LEU A 112 -5.74 -2.01 5.36
CA LEU A 112 -5.56 -3.44 5.60
C LEU A 112 -5.71 -3.83 7.08
N LEU A 113 -5.43 -2.90 8.00
CA LEU A 113 -5.59 -3.13 9.44
C LEU A 113 -7.01 -2.87 9.94
N GLY A 114 -7.94 -2.59 9.03
CA GLY A 114 -9.36 -2.39 9.36
C GLY A 114 -9.74 -0.96 9.74
N GLU A 115 -8.80 0.00 9.62
CA GLU A 115 -9.08 1.40 9.90
C GLU A 115 -9.75 2.09 8.70
N ASP A 116 -10.78 2.91 8.97
CA ASP A 116 -11.56 3.64 7.95
C ASP A 116 -10.88 4.94 7.49
N PHE A 117 -9.61 5.15 7.86
CA PHE A 117 -8.92 6.39 7.59
C PHE A 117 -7.98 6.29 6.41
N HIS A 118 -8.30 7.00 5.34
CA HIS A 118 -7.41 7.28 4.23
C HIS A 118 -6.84 8.69 4.38
N GLY A 119 -5.54 8.79 4.69
CA GLY A 119 -4.87 10.10 4.85
C GLY A 119 -4.74 10.90 3.55
N SER A 120 -5.05 10.30 2.40
CA SER A 120 -4.92 10.89 1.07
C SER A 120 -5.87 10.23 0.09
N SER A 121 -6.35 10.99 -0.90
CA SER A 121 -7.00 10.41 -2.08
C SER A 121 -5.96 10.04 -3.13
N VAL A 122 -6.28 9.09 -4.00
CA VAL A 122 -5.43 8.66 -5.12
C VAL A 122 -6.21 8.75 -6.40
N LYS A 123 -5.67 9.50 -7.37
CA LYS A 123 -6.26 9.76 -8.68
C LYS A 123 -5.39 9.17 -9.79
N ALA A 124 -6.00 8.50 -10.76
CA ALA A 124 -5.33 8.05 -11.97
C ALA A 124 -4.92 9.25 -12.84
N LEU A 125 -3.67 9.30 -13.29
CA LEU A 125 -3.19 10.31 -14.24
C LEU A 125 -3.37 9.86 -15.70
N ASN A 126 -3.34 8.57 -15.93
CA ASN A 126 -3.56 7.93 -17.23
C ASN A 126 -4.35 6.62 -17.04
N GLU A 127 -4.37 5.75 -18.04
CA GLU A 127 -4.93 4.41 -17.89
C GLU A 127 -4.16 3.61 -16.85
N CYS A 128 -4.81 3.27 -15.74
CA CYS A 128 -4.26 2.52 -14.63
C CYS A 128 -4.91 1.16 -14.48
N THR A 129 -4.09 0.17 -14.15
CA THR A 129 -4.55 -1.13 -13.64
C THR A 129 -4.02 -1.31 -12.23
N VAL A 130 -4.90 -1.59 -11.30
CA VAL A 130 -4.55 -1.91 -9.91
C VAL A 130 -5.10 -3.26 -9.51
N LEU A 131 -4.44 -3.90 -8.55
CA LEU A 131 -4.92 -5.08 -7.86
C LEU A 131 -5.41 -4.66 -6.48
N GLU A 132 -6.65 -5.02 -6.17
CA GLU A 132 -7.27 -4.75 -4.88
C GLU A 132 -7.20 -5.98 -3.98
N LEU A 133 -6.69 -5.80 -2.75
CA LEU A 133 -6.74 -6.75 -1.66
C LEU A 133 -7.62 -6.18 -0.54
N ARG A 134 -8.73 -6.83 -0.23
CA ARG A 134 -9.62 -6.39 0.84
C ARG A 134 -9.05 -6.74 2.21
N SER A 135 -9.23 -5.84 3.17
CA SER A 135 -8.82 -6.03 4.57
C SER A 135 -9.38 -7.32 5.16
N GLN A 136 -10.64 -7.62 4.92
CA GLN A 136 -11.29 -8.82 5.45
C GLN A 136 -10.60 -10.10 4.99
N ASP A 137 -10.23 -10.19 3.71
CA ASP A 137 -9.54 -11.36 3.14
C ASP A 137 -8.13 -11.47 3.72
N PHE A 138 -7.42 -10.34 3.84
CA PHE A 138 -6.09 -10.28 4.45
C PHE A 138 -6.10 -10.69 5.93
N LEU A 139 -7.03 -10.16 6.73
CA LEU A 139 -7.13 -10.47 8.15
C LEU A 139 -7.54 -11.93 8.39
N SER A 140 -8.42 -12.47 7.54
CA SER A 140 -8.76 -13.90 7.56
C SER A 140 -7.52 -14.77 7.32
N LEU A 141 -6.68 -14.40 6.34
CA LEU A 141 -5.43 -15.08 6.06
C LEU A 141 -4.42 -14.96 7.21
N CYS A 142 -4.34 -13.79 7.86
CA CYS A 142 -3.51 -13.61 9.06
C CYS A 142 -3.92 -14.52 10.21
N ASN A 143 -5.22 -14.79 10.38
CA ASN A 143 -5.71 -15.74 11.38
C ASN A 143 -5.36 -17.19 11.01
N GLU A 144 -5.40 -17.53 9.72
CA GLU A 144 -5.05 -18.86 9.21
C GLU A 144 -3.52 -19.11 9.29
N MET A 145 -2.72 -18.09 8.97
CA MET A 145 -1.26 -18.16 8.91
C MET A 145 -0.62 -17.06 9.78
N PRO A 146 -0.71 -17.15 11.11
CA PRO A 146 -0.39 -16.03 12.00
C PRO A 146 1.08 -15.61 11.98
N ALA A 147 2.01 -16.53 11.73
CA ALA A 147 3.43 -16.22 11.67
C ALA A 147 3.75 -15.29 10.47
N GLN A 148 3.18 -15.57 9.31
CA GLN A 148 3.36 -14.77 8.10
C GLN A 148 2.56 -13.46 8.20
N GLY A 149 1.33 -13.53 8.70
CA GLY A 149 0.50 -12.35 8.96
C GLY A 149 1.19 -11.34 9.89
N ALA A 150 1.81 -11.83 10.98
CA ALA A 150 2.55 -10.99 11.93
C ALA A 150 3.70 -10.23 11.27
N LYS A 151 4.45 -10.86 10.34
CA LYS A 151 5.52 -10.19 9.59
C LYS A 151 4.99 -9.01 8.79
N VAL A 152 3.89 -9.20 8.05
CA VAL A 152 3.27 -8.13 7.23
C VAL A 152 2.73 -7.02 8.13
N ILE A 153 1.98 -7.36 9.18
CA ILE A 153 1.44 -6.38 10.14
C ILE A 153 2.58 -5.57 10.78
N TYR A 154 3.68 -6.22 11.18
CA TYR A 154 4.84 -5.54 11.74
C TYR A 154 5.48 -4.55 10.75
N ARG A 155 5.58 -4.90 9.46
CA ARG A 155 6.06 -3.99 8.41
C ARG A 155 5.14 -2.79 8.24
N ILE A 156 3.83 -3.02 8.20
CA ILE A 156 2.85 -1.93 8.12
C ILE A 156 2.99 -1.02 9.36
N ALA A 157 3.03 -1.58 10.56
CA ALA A 157 3.18 -0.84 11.80
C ALA A 157 4.47 0.00 11.82
N ARG A 158 5.61 -0.56 11.41
CA ARG A 158 6.88 0.20 11.29
C ARG A 158 6.75 1.36 10.31
N ARG A 159 6.10 1.15 9.18
CA ARG A 159 5.89 2.21 8.18
C ARG A 159 5.01 3.34 8.74
N LEU A 160 3.94 2.98 9.45
CA LEU A 160 3.05 3.95 10.10
C LEU A 160 3.77 4.72 11.21
N ALA A 161 4.58 4.04 12.02
CA ALA A 161 5.38 4.68 13.05
C ALA A 161 6.38 5.69 12.45
N LYS A 162 7.05 5.33 11.34
CA LYS A 162 7.95 6.24 10.62
C LYS A 162 7.19 7.45 10.06
N ALA A 163 6.06 7.23 9.41
CA ALA A 163 5.23 8.31 8.88
C ALA A 163 4.74 9.27 9.99
N LEU A 164 4.40 8.74 11.15
CA LEU A 164 4.03 9.54 12.32
C LEU A 164 5.20 10.40 12.81
N GLN A 165 6.41 9.83 12.91
CA GLN A 165 7.61 10.57 13.30
C GLN A 165 7.93 11.69 12.30
N GLU A 166 7.87 11.43 11.00
CA GLU A 166 8.06 12.42 9.93
C GLU A 166 7.03 13.54 10.05
N SER A 167 5.74 13.21 10.20
CA SER A 167 4.65 14.18 10.38
C SER A 167 4.82 15.04 11.65
N THR A 168 5.27 14.44 12.74
CA THR A 168 5.55 15.17 13.99
C THR A 168 6.70 16.16 13.80
N LYS A 169 7.77 15.74 13.12
CA LYS A 169 8.91 16.60 12.82
C LYS A 169 8.52 17.78 11.94
N ASP A 170 7.73 17.52 10.88
CA ASP A 170 7.23 18.58 9.98
C ASP A 170 6.35 19.58 10.76
N SER A 171 5.48 19.09 11.65
CA SER A 171 4.64 19.95 12.50
C SER A 171 5.49 20.83 13.43
N LEU A 172 6.53 20.29 14.04
CA LEU A 172 7.47 21.06 14.88
C LEU A 172 8.20 22.13 14.08
N THR A 173 8.66 21.79 12.85
CA THR A 173 9.34 22.74 11.97
C THR A 173 8.41 23.88 11.57
N LEU A 174 7.17 23.59 11.21
CA LEU A 174 6.16 24.60 10.88
C LEU A 174 5.82 25.47 12.09
N TYR A 175 5.70 24.86 13.28
CA TYR A 175 5.46 25.59 14.53
C TYR A 175 6.62 26.56 14.85
N GLN A 176 7.86 26.11 14.71
CA GLN A 176 9.04 26.96 14.91
C GLN A 176 9.06 28.12 13.91
N ALA A 177 8.82 27.86 12.64
CA ALA A 177 8.75 28.91 11.61
C ALA A 177 7.67 29.96 11.92
N LEU A 178 6.54 29.51 12.44
CA LEU A 178 5.45 30.42 12.88
C LEU A 178 5.87 31.29 14.06
N LEU A 179 6.54 30.70 15.08
CA LEU A 179 7.08 31.46 16.23
C LEU A 179 8.09 32.51 15.78
N ASP A 180 9.01 32.15 14.89
CA ASP A 180 10.02 33.05 14.33
C ASP A 180 9.37 34.24 13.58
N GLU A 181 8.28 34.00 12.83
CA GLU A 181 7.55 35.03 12.09
C GLU A 181 6.78 36.00 13.03
N VAL A 182 6.24 35.45 14.12
CA VAL A 182 5.46 36.25 15.12
C VAL A 182 6.41 36.95 16.12
N GLY A 183 7.71 36.68 16.10
CA GLY A 183 8.70 37.28 16.99
C GLY A 183 8.59 36.79 18.43
N MET A 184 8.08 35.59 18.65
CA MET A 184 8.05 34.93 19.94
C MET A 184 9.31 34.08 20.13
N PRO A 185 10.04 34.21 21.27
CA PRO A 185 11.24 33.42 21.55
C PRO A 185 10.92 31.94 21.80
#